data_5588b92a1620c69ad2a83b43952a56e2
#
_entry.id   5588b92a1620c69ad2a83b43952a56e2
#
_cell.length_a   1.000
_cell.length_b   1.000
_cell.length_c   1.000
_cell.angle_alpha   90.00
_cell.angle_beta   90.00
_cell.angle_gamma   90.00
#
_symmetry.space_group_name_H-M   'P 1'
#
loop_
_entity.id
_entity.type
_entity.pdbx_description
1 polymer ?
#
loop_
_entity_poly.entity_id
_entity_poly.type
_entity_poly.pdbx_seq_one_letter_code
_entity_poly.pdbx_strand_id
1 'polypeptide(L)'
;MGYFDAYRKRLRAESMSQAIELDTDDNIIREFKETPAYKQAYLVDENFDETPLDVRIINVDKSAFVKHFYLLPKTEVKVGQYIKVQEEYFLIEQFEYNSASPYAKATYCNQVLKLVDGTPIPCVAQGESYGVKMTATNDVVLETDTKVRVVIGDMPLVRAIHPDFRMIFGNSTQGIYRVGDVTMYKKGLIEFTCKKDKYMQGLDDLGNNIAWQPDYDYENQANTNRSIEGAEKMLVGKEHLYVLDTNEICDFAVDNENVEMVTLNMHTVTLKCDKTNEILRLQALINHKVVAEKIIITIS
;
A
#
# COMPACT_ATOMS: atom_id res chain seq x y z
N MET A 1 9.74 -45.64 -2.21
CA MET A 1 10.88 -45.15 -1.43
C MET A 1 11.69 -46.35 -0.98
N GLY A 2 12.99 -46.43 -1.37
CA GLY A 2 13.80 -47.59 -1.05
C GLY A 2 14.31 -47.54 0.42
N TYR A 3 14.59 -48.70 1.00
CA TYR A 3 15.17 -48.87 2.35
C TYR A 3 16.39 -47.96 2.57
N PHE A 4 17.24 -47.78 1.56
CA PHE A 4 18.39 -46.89 1.58
C PHE A 4 18.06 -45.41 1.69
N ASP A 5 16.92 -44.95 1.13
CA ASP A 5 16.51 -43.54 1.24
C ASP A 5 16.08 -43.20 2.67
N ALA A 6 15.34 -44.10 3.32
CA ALA A 6 14.99 -43.95 4.72
C ALA A 6 16.24 -43.95 5.62
N TYR A 7 17.22 -44.81 5.32
CA TYR A 7 18.51 -44.84 6.03
C TYR A 7 19.33 -43.58 5.85
N ARG A 8 19.44 -43.06 4.62
CA ARG A 8 20.11 -41.78 4.32
C ARG A 8 19.47 -40.57 5.03
N LYS A 9 18.14 -40.56 5.13
CA LYS A 9 17.42 -39.51 5.87
C LYS A 9 17.75 -39.56 7.37
N ARG A 10 17.79 -40.76 7.96
CA ARG A 10 18.20 -40.95 9.36
C ARG A 10 19.63 -40.50 9.64
N LEU A 11 20.54 -40.66 8.68
CA LEU A 11 21.94 -40.22 8.80
C LEU A 11 22.10 -38.69 8.72
N ARG A 12 21.10 -37.96 8.17
CA ARG A 12 21.08 -36.48 8.14
C ARG A 12 20.48 -35.86 9.40
N ALA A 13 19.88 -36.65 10.24
CA ALA A 13 19.23 -36.20 11.46
C ALA A 13 20.13 -36.49 12.67
N GLU A 14 20.26 -35.51 13.55
CA GLU A 14 21.04 -35.65 14.79
C GLU A 14 20.32 -36.50 15.84
N SER A 15 18.98 -36.66 15.69
CA SER A 15 18.13 -37.44 16.60
C SER A 15 16.99 -38.15 15.85
N MET A 16 16.41 -39.19 16.50
CA MET A 16 15.23 -39.87 15.97
C MET A 16 14.03 -38.93 15.81
N SER A 17 13.85 -37.98 16.74
CA SER A 17 12.78 -36.99 16.68
C SER A 17 12.93 -36.09 15.42
N GLN A 18 14.14 -35.65 15.17
CA GLN A 18 14.43 -34.83 13.97
C GLN A 18 14.26 -35.63 12.65
N ALA A 19 14.58 -36.93 12.67
CA ALA A 19 14.35 -37.79 11.52
C ALA A 19 12.86 -37.97 11.21
N ILE A 20 12.01 -38.09 12.23
CA ILE A 20 10.55 -38.17 12.09
C ILE A 20 10.00 -36.83 11.58
N GLU A 21 10.48 -35.72 12.10
CA GLU A 21 10.07 -34.36 11.64
C GLU A 21 10.38 -34.16 10.17
N LEU A 22 11.62 -34.46 9.73
CA LEU A 22 12.03 -34.35 8.33
C LEU A 22 11.19 -35.25 7.40
N ASP A 23 10.85 -36.46 7.84
CA ASP A 23 10.03 -37.36 7.04
C ASP A 23 8.58 -36.89 6.95
N THR A 24 8.05 -36.31 8.04
CA THR A 24 6.73 -35.67 8.07
C THR A 24 6.68 -34.47 7.14
N ASP A 25 7.66 -33.57 7.21
CA ASP A 25 7.76 -32.39 6.36
C ASP A 25 7.79 -32.78 4.87
N ASP A 26 8.64 -33.75 4.48
CA ASP A 26 8.73 -34.23 3.11
C ASP A 26 7.42 -34.85 2.60
N ASN A 27 6.67 -35.54 3.44
CA ASN A 27 5.37 -36.11 3.09
C ASN A 27 4.34 -34.97 2.87
N ILE A 28 4.30 -33.99 3.78
CA ILE A 28 3.43 -32.82 3.64
C ILE A 28 3.74 -32.05 2.36
N ILE A 29 5.01 -31.74 2.09
CA ILE A 29 5.42 -31.00 0.89
C ILE A 29 5.00 -31.74 -0.39
N ARG A 30 5.19 -33.07 -0.43
CA ARG A 30 4.83 -33.89 -1.61
C ARG A 30 3.33 -33.85 -1.87
N GLU A 31 2.50 -33.97 -0.83
CA GLU A 31 1.05 -34.06 -0.95
C GLU A 31 0.37 -32.68 -0.97
N PHE A 32 1.13 -31.60 -0.68
CA PHE A 32 0.54 -30.28 -0.47
C PHE A 32 -0.28 -29.77 -1.64
N LYS A 33 0.18 -30.02 -2.88
CA LYS A 33 -0.47 -29.53 -4.10
C LYS A 33 -1.58 -30.46 -4.62
N GLU A 34 -1.71 -31.67 -4.05
CA GLU A 34 -2.67 -32.67 -4.53
C GLU A 34 -4.09 -32.45 -3.97
N THR A 35 -4.25 -31.55 -2.98
CA THR A 35 -5.56 -31.32 -2.35
C THR A 35 -6.38 -30.27 -3.10
N PRO A 36 -7.74 -30.42 -3.14
CA PRO A 36 -8.62 -29.40 -3.74
C PRO A 36 -8.53 -28.02 -3.06
N ALA A 37 -8.07 -27.98 -1.80
CA ALA A 37 -7.89 -26.76 -1.02
C ALA A 37 -6.64 -25.97 -1.44
N TYR A 38 -5.75 -26.57 -2.26
CA TYR A 38 -4.53 -25.90 -2.72
C TYR A 38 -4.84 -24.73 -3.64
N LYS A 39 -4.18 -23.61 -3.41
CA LYS A 39 -4.15 -22.44 -4.28
C LYS A 39 -2.74 -21.88 -4.29
N GLN A 40 -2.36 -21.33 -5.43
CA GLN A 40 -1.21 -20.43 -5.52
C GLN A 40 -1.67 -19.04 -5.12
N ALA A 41 -0.97 -18.44 -4.18
CA ALA A 41 -1.23 -17.11 -3.65
C ALA A 41 0.06 -16.28 -3.69
N TYR A 42 -0.02 -15.05 -3.24
CA TYR A 42 1.14 -14.20 -3.04
C TYR A 42 1.11 -13.65 -1.61
N LEU A 43 2.25 -13.67 -0.95
CA LEU A 43 2.47 -12.92 0.29
C LEU A 43 2.86 -11.51 -0.09
N VAL A 44 2.12 -10.53 0.42
CA VAL A 44 2.36 -9.11 0.18
C VAL A 44 2.93 -8.51 1.45
N ASP A 45 4.11 -7.93 1.35
CA ASP A 45 4.84 -7.38 2.48
C ASP A 45 4.48 -5.91 2.78
N GLU A 46 5.25 -5.27 3.65
CA GLU A 46 5.06 -3.89 4.07
C GLU A 46 5.34 -2.84 2.97
N ASN A 47 5.99 -3.24 1.87
CA ASN A 47 6.29 -2.40 0.71
C ASN A 47 5.36 -2.71 -0.48
N PHE A 48 4.37 -3.59 -0.30
CA PHE A 48 3.53 -4.16 -1.35
C PHE A 48 4.26 -5.03 -2.37
N ASP A 49 5.45 -5.55 -2.01
CA ASP A 49 6.14 -6.54 -2.83
C ASP A 49 5.46 -7.91 -2.72
N GLU A 50 5.19 -8.53 -3.87
CA GLU A 50 4.49 -9.81 -3.97
C GLU A 50 5.49 -10.97 -4.07
N THR A 51 5.46 -11.89 -3.10
CA THR A 51 6.24 -13.13 -3.11
C THR A 51 5.33 -14.34 -3.30
N PRO A 52 5.60 -15.25 -4.24
CA PRO A 52 4.77 -16.45 -4.44
C PRO A 52 4.67 -17.29 -3.16
N LEU A 53 3.45 -17.73 -2.83
CA LEU A 53 3.14 -18.49 -1.64
C LEU A 53 2.18 -19.64 -1.98
N ASP A 54 2.61 -20.87 -1.70
CA ASP A 54 1.73 -22.04 -1.79
C ASP A 54 0.88 -22.15 -0.52
N VAL A 55 -0.45 -22.21 -0.68
CA VAL A 55 -1.39 -22.24 0.43
C VAL A 55 -2.47 -23.30 0.27
N ARG A 56 -2.99 -23.84 1.37
CA ARG A 56 -4.25 -24.57 1.43
C ARG A 56 -5.26 -23.71 2.18
N ILE A 57 -6.40 -23.42 1.56
CA ILE A 57 -7.40 -22.52 2.11
C ILE A 57 -8.53 -23.34 2.71
N ILE A 58 -8.81 -23.08 3.98
CA ILE A 58 -9.93 -23.70 4.72
C ILE A 58 -10.81 -22.59 5.26
N ASN A 59 -12.11 -22.67 4.96
CA ASN A 59 -13.07 -21.73 5.51
C ASN A 59 -13.26 -21.99 7.01
N VAL A 60 -13.33 -20.92 7.78
CA VAL A 60 -13.66 -21.01 9.21
C VAL A 60 -15.17 -21.16 9.33
N ASP A 61 -15.63 -22.12 10.11
CA ASP A 61 -17.06 -22.30 10.39
C ASP A 61 -17.70 -20.99 10.86
N LYS A 62 -18.83 -20.65 10.25
CA LYS A 62 -19.67 -19.48 10.54
C LYS A 62 -19.13 -18.11 10.07
N SER A 63 -18.01 -18.02 9.35
CA SER A 63 -17.55 -16.77 8.79
C SER A 63 -17.16 -16.91 7.32
N ALA A 64 -17.86 -16.21 6.44
CA ALA A 64 -17.48 -16.14 5.03
C ALA A 64 -16.22 -15.28 4.78
N PHE A 65 -15.89 -14.41 5.74
CA PHE A 65 -14.83 -13.42 5.60
C PHE A 65 -13.49 -13.84 6.20
N VAL A 66 -13.49 -14.83 7.11
CA VAL A 66 -12.28 -15.31 7.79
C VAL A 66 -11.89 -16.66 7.23
N LYS A 67 -10.62 -16.81 6.85
CA LYS A 67 -10.07 -18.06 6.32
C LYS A 67 -8.80 -18.45 7.07
N HIS A 68 -8.55 -19.76 7.15
CA HIS A 68 -7.29 -20.32 7.55
C HIS A 68 -6.46 -20.68 6.33
N PHE A 69 -5.27 -20.14 6.26
CA PHE A 69 -4.28 -20.41 5.23
C PHE A 69 -3.20 -21.32 5.82
N TYR A 70 -3.26 -22.60 5.51
CA TYR A 70 -2.22 -23.54 5.89
C TYR A 70 -1.05 -23.37 4.92
N LEU A 71 0.15 -23.36 5.48
CA LEU A 71 1.39 -23.08 4.78
C LEU A 71 2.27 -24.34 4.74
N LEU A 72 3.24 -24.33 3.84
CA LEU A 72 4.28 -25.36 3.83
C LEU A 72 5.09 -25.34 5.13
N PRO A 73 5.61 -26.49 5.57
CA PRO A 73 6.50 -26.55 6.73
C PRO A 73 7.61 -25.50 6.64
N LYS A 74 7.94 -24.88 7.77
CA LYS A 74 8.98 -23.83 7.91
C LYS A 74 8.69 -22.53 7.17
N THR A 75 7.50 -22.35 6.58
CA THR A 75 7.10 -21.06 6.05
C THR A 75 6.71 -20.14 7.20
N GLU A 76 7.28 -18.93 7.20
CA GLU A 76 6.97 -17.90 8.18
C GLU A 76 6.28 -16.72 7.50
N VAL A 77 5.22 -16.24 8.14
CA VAL A 77 4.53 -15.01 7.76
C VAL A 77 4.34 -14.14 9.01
N LYS A 78 4.12 -12.85 8.80
CA LYS A 78 3.94 -11.91 9.92
C LYS A 78 2.49 -11.41 9.97
N VAL A 79 2.01 -11.17 11.18
CA VAL A 79 0.75 -10.45 11.38
C VAL A 79 0.87 -9.06 10.77
N GLY A 80 -0.16 -8.64 10.04
CA GLY A 80 -0.18 -7.38 9.30
C GLY A 80 0.25 -7.46 7.84
N GLN A 81 0.85 -8.58 7.41
CA GLN A 81 1.04 -8.85 5.98
C GLN A 81 -0.28 -9.29 5.34
N TYR A 82 -0.34 -9.23 4.01
CA TYR A 82 -1.51 -9.69 3.27
C TYR A 82 -1.20 -10.97 2.50
N ILE A 83 -2.21 -11.81 2.36
CA ILE A 83 -2.21 -12.92 1.41
C ILE A 83 -3.14 -12.53 0.26
N LYS A 84 -2.58 -12.42 -0.95
CA LYS A 84 -3.34 -12.15 -2.17
C LYS A 84 -3.66 -13.47 -2.88
N VAL A 85 -4.93 -13.74 -3.06
CA VAL A 85 -5.43 -14.89 -3.82
C VAL A 85 -6.23 -14.38 -5.00
N GLN A 86 -5.72 -14.57 -6.21
CA GLN A 86 -6.25 -13.90 -7.40
C GLN A 86 -6.19 -12.37 -7.22
N GLU A 87 -7.35 -11.70 -7.20
CA GLU A 87 -7.46 -10.24 -6.99
C GLU A 87 -7.96 -9.88 -5.57
N GLU A 88 -8.10 -10.88 -4.70
CA GLU A 88 -8.61 -10.69 -3.34
C GLU A 88 -7.48 -10.65 -2.32
N TYR A 89 -7.54 -9.67 -1.41
CA TYR A 89 -6.58 -9.52 -0.33
C TYR A 89 -7.17 -10.00 0.99
N PHE A 90 -6.34 -10.70 1.77
CA PHE A 90 -6.66 -11.20 3.11
C PHE A 90 -5.61 -10.70 4.09
N LEU A 91 -6.02 -9.92 5.09
CA LEU A 91 -5.14 -9.40 6.14
C LEU A 91 -4.87 -10.49 7.18
N ILE A 92 -3.59 -10.79 7.43
CA ILE A 92 -3.18 -11.76 8.45
C ILE A 92 -3.33 -11.13 9.83
N GLU A 93 -4.28 -11.65 10.61
CA GLU A 93 -4.54 -11.20 12.00
C GLU A 93 -3.89 -12.07 13.07
N GLN A 94 -3.57 -13.32 12.73
CA GLN A 94 -2.94 -14.28 13.62
C GLN A 94 -2.11 -15.27 12.81
N PHE A 95 -0.94 -15.61 13.33
CA PHE A 95 -0.09 -16.65 12.80
C PHE A 95 0.24 -17.64 13.91
N GLU A 96 0.01 -18.92 13.65
CA GLU A 96 0.39 -20.01 14.55
C GLU A 96 1.47 -20.85 13.89
N TYR A 97 2.65 -20.75 14.48
CA TYR A 97 3.76 -21.58 14.08
C TYR A 97 3.56 -23.00 14.63
N ASN A 98 3.40 -23.94 13.72
CA ASN A 98 3.47 -25.36 14.00
C ASN A 98 4.51 -25.95 13.06
N SER A 99 5.46 -26.70 13.57
CA SER A 99 6.56 -27.24 12.78
C SER A 99 6.11 -28.00 11.53
N ALA A 100 5.03 -28.78 11.65
CA ALA A 100 4.53 -29.61 10.56
C ALA A 100 3.50 -28.88 9.67
N SER A 101 2.70 -27.97 10.21
CA SER A 101 1.61 -27.34 9.48
C SER A 101 1.32 -25.95 10.03
N PRO A 102 2.21 -24.96 9.78
CA PRO A 102 1.96 -23.60 10.20
C PRO A 102 0.73 -23.03 9.47
N TYR A 103 -0.04 -22.19 10.16
CA TYR A 103 -1.18 -21.56 9.52
C TYR A 103 -1.35 -20.11 9.94
N ALA A 104 -1.87 -19.31 8.99
CA ALA A 104 -2.28 -17.94 9.19
C ALA A 104 -3.82 -17.87 9.21
N LYS A 105 -4.38 -17.17 10.20
CA LYS A 105 -5.77 -16.75 10.19
C LYS A 105 -5.83 -15.36 9.59
N ALA A 106 -6.54 -15.23 8.47
CA ALA A 106 -6.64 -13.97 7.76
C ALA A 106 -8.08 -13.61 7.43
N THR A 107 -8.36 -12.31 7.45
CA THR A 107 -9.69 -11.73 7.19
C THR A 107 -9.70 -11.06 5.84
N TYR A 108 -10.75 -11.28 5.07
CA TYR A 108 -10.95 -10.66 3.75
C TYR A 108 -11.01 -9.14 3.84
N CYS A 109 -10.20 -8.47 3.02
CA CYS A 109 -10.20 -7.02 2.90
C CYS A 109 -11.38 -6.60 2.02
N ASN A 110 -12.45 -6.14 2.65
CA ASN A 110 -13.69 -5.79 1.99
C ASN A 110 -13.73 -4.35 1.45
N GLN A 111 -12.71 -3.56 1.75
CA GLN A 111 -12.55 -2.18 1.29
C GLN A 111 -11.11 -1.88 0.91
N VAL A 112 -10.94 -0.80 0.14
CA VAL A 112 -9.64 -0.24 -0.21
C VAL A 112 -9.62 1.21 0.25
N LEU A 113 -8.73 1.52 1.17
CA LEU A 113 -8.39 2.88 1.56
C LEU A 113 -7.45 3.45 0.50
N LYS A 114 -7.64 4.70 0.09
CA LYS A 114 -6.66 5.42 -0.73
C LYS A 114 -6.04 6.56 0.05
N LEU A 115 -4.73 6.64 0.00
CA LEU A 115 -3.98 7.78 0.51
C LEU A 115 -4.14 8.99 -0.42
N VAL A 116 -3.60 10.13 -0.04
CA VAL A 116 -3.73 11.38 -0.81
C VAL A 116 -3.03 11.30 -2.17
N ASP A 117 -1.95 10.54 -2.26
CA ASP A 117 -1.21 10.24 -3.50
C ASP A 117 -1.90 9.19 -4.40
N GLY A 118 -3.06 8.68 -3.97
CA GLY A 118 -3.82 7.64 -4.68
C GLY A 118 -3.37 6.21 -4.38
N THR A 119 -2.34 5.99 -3.55
CA THR A 119 -1.86 4.65 -3.18
C THR A 119 -2.98 3.84 -2.52
N PRO A 120 -3.36 2.67 -3.09
CA PRO A 120 -4.43 1.84 -2.56
C PRO A 120 -3.91 0.95 -1.43
N ILE A 121 -4.63 0.89 -0.32
CA ILE A 121 -4.33 0.03 0.82
C ILE A 121 -5.55 -0.85 1.10
N PRO A 122 -5.46 -2.17 0.90
CA PRO A 122 -6.53 -3.08 1.26
C PRO A 122 -6.79 -3.05 2.77
N CYS A 123 -8.06 -2.97 3.16
CA CYS A 123 -8.42 -2.88 4.57
C CYS A 123 -9.67 -3.68 4.91
N VAL A 124 -9.79 -4.04 6.18
CA VAL A 124 -10.98 -4.66 6.75
C VAL A 124 -11.81 -3.57 7.41
N ALA A 125 -12.93 -3.19 6.80
CA ALA A 125 -13.85 -2.20 7.34
C ALA A 125 -15.09 -2.92 7.93
N GLN A 126 -15.37 -2.65 9.20
CA GLN A 126 -16.50 -3.24 9.92
C GLN A 126 -17.35 -2.11 10.53
N GLY A 127 -18.66 -2.09 10.19
CA GLY A 127 -19.59 -1.22 10.87
C GLY A 127 -19.88 -1.74 12.29
N GLU A 128 -19.92 -0.85 13.26
CA GLU A 128 -20.45 -1.21 14.56
C GLU A 128 -21.98 -1.42 14.44
N SER A 129 -22.46 -2.57 14.89
CA SER A 129 -23.90 -2.83 15.02
C SER A 129 -24.48 -1.84 16.02
N TYR A 130 -25.70 -1.37 15.73
CA TYR A 130 -26.46 -0.51 16.63
C TYR A 130 -26.40 -1.00 18.07
N GLY A 131 -25.65 -0.30 18.91
CA GLY A 131 -25.62 -0.59 20.34
C GLY A 131 -26.82 0.07 21.02
N VAL A 132 -27.69 -0.73 21.62
CA VAL A 132 -28.66 -0.23 22.57
C VAL A 132 -27.92 -0.03 23.90
N LYS A 133 -27.58 1.21 24.25
CA LYS A 133 -27.07 1.51 25.60
C LYS A 133 -28.27 1.80 26.52
N MET A 134 -28.44 0.95 27.53
CA MET A 134 -29.33 1.27 28.64
C MET A 134 -28.59 2.22 29.60
N THR A 135 -29.08 3.43 29.75
CA THR A 135 -28.60 4.36 30.77
C THR A 135 -29.14 3.97 32.14
N ALA A 136 -28.51 4.42 33.22
CA ALA A 136 -28.92 4.13 34.62
C ALA A 136 -30.35 4.60 34.96
N THR A 137 -30.96 5.40 34.10
CA THR A 137 -32.34 5.90 34.21
C THR A 137 -33.39 5.08 33.45
N ASN A 138 -33.04 3.90 32.91
CA ASN A 138 -33.89 3.07 32.04
C ASN A 138 -34.31 3.72 30.71
N ASP A 139 -33.73 4.83 30.32
CA ASP A 139 -33.97 5.43 29.01
C ASP A 139 -33.18 4.67 27.93
N VAL A 140 -33.88 4.21 26.91
CA VAL A 140 -33.28 3.60 25.72
C VAL A 140 -32.82 4.71 24.81
N VAL A 141 -31.53 5.03 24.87
CA VAL A 141 -30.90 5.94 23.89
C VAL A 141 -30.46 5.13 22.69
N LEU A 142 -31.13 5.32 21.56
CA LEU A 142 -30.69 4.83 20.27
C LEU A 142 -29.53 5.75 19.78
N GLU A 143 -28.30 5.45 20.16
CA GLU A 143 -27.14 6.08 19.52
C GLU A 143 -26.98 5.53 18.11
N THR A 144 -27.42 6.29 17.12
CA THR A 144 -27.11 6.06 15.71
C THR A 144 -25.67 6.55 15.38
N ASP A 145 -24.71 6.18 16.19
CA ASP A 145 -23.31 6.47 15.90
C ASP A 145 -22.85 5.52 14.82
N THR A 146 -22.83 5.99 13.59
CA THR A 146 -22.28 5.27 12.43
C THR A 146 -20.75 5.28 12.50
N LYS A 147 -20.23 4.56 13.48
CA LYS A 147 -18.78 4.31 13.57
C LYS A 147 -18.41 3.14 12.69
N VAL A 148 -17.28 3.28 12.02
CA VAL A 148 -16.66 2.21 11.25
C VAL A 148 -15.31 1.94 11.87
N ARG A 149 -15.04 0.67 12.15
CA ARG A 149 -13.74 0.18 12.55
C ARG A 149 -13.01 -0.26 11.30
N VAL A 150 -11.81 0.26 11.07
CA VAL A 150 -10.94 -0.10 9.96
C VAL A 150 -9.68 -0.73 10.50
N VAL A 151 -9.33 -1.92 10.02
CA VAL A 151 -8.10 -2.64 10.42
C VAL A 151 -7.23 -2.81 9.18
N ILE A 152 -5.95 -2.50 9.33
CA ILE A 152 -4.92 -2.61 8.28
C ILE A 152 -3.61 -3.13 8.87
N GLY A 153 -2.68 -3.56 8.01
CA GLY A 153 -1.33 -3.92 8.41
C GLY A 153 -0.52 -2.70 8.87
N ASP A 154 0.35 -2.89 9.87
CA ASP A 154 1.31 -1.86 10.31
C ASP A 154 2.44 -1.73 9.28
N MET A 155 2.28 -0.81 8.35
CA MET A 155 3.23 -0.51 7.29
C MET A 155 3.70 0.94 7.38
N PRO A 156 4.92 1.29 6.89
CA PRO A 156 5.43 2.66 6.94
C PRO A 156 4.47 3.70 6.35
N LEU A 157 3.85 3.39 5.21
CA LEU A 157 2.90 4.26 4.52
C LEU A 157 1.65 4.59 5.35
N VAL A 158 1.21 3.65 6.18
CA VAL A 158 -0.02 3.78 6.97
C VAL A 158 0.19 4.60 8.24
N ARG A 159 1.43 4.69 8.72
CA ARG A 159 1.77 5.46 9.93
C ARG A 159 1.58 6.97 9.76
N ALA A 160 1.43 7.45 8.52
CA ALA A 160 1.04 8.84 8.25
C ALA A 160 -0.44 9.12 8.55
N ILE A 161 -1.27 8.10 8.74
CA ILE A 161 -2.68 8.24 9.09
C ILE A 161 -2.78 8.59 10.58
N HIS A 162 -3.28 9.77 10.87
CA HIS A 162 -3.44 10.32 12.22
C HIS A 162 -4.92 10.61 12.53
N PRO A 163 -5.29 10.94 13.77
CA PRO A 163 -6.62 11.48 14.06
C PRO A 163 -6.96 12.66 13.13
N ASP A 164 -8.22 12.74 12.73
CA ASP A 164 -8.77 13.67 11.74
C ASP A 164 -8.44 13.36 10.27
N PHE A 165 -7.63 12.35 9.95
CA PHE A 165 -7.44 11.89 8.58
C PHE A 165 -8.78 11.46 7.98
N ARG A 166 -9.07 11.92 6.74
CA ARG A 166 -10.33 11.64 6.05
C ARG A 166 -10.15 10.52 5.02
N MET A 167 -11.18 9.71 4.83
CA MET A 167 -11.18 8.60 3.88
C MET A 167 -12.54 8.44 3.20
N ILE A 168 -12.54 7.91 1.99
CA ILE A 168 -13.75 7.64 1.21
C ILE A 168 -13.82 6.17 0.86
N PHE A 169 -14.97 5.55 1.09
CA PHE A 169 -15.29 4.21 0.63
C PHE A 169 -16.50 4.22 -0.32
N GLY A 170 -16.41 3.45 -1.40
CA GLY A 170 -17.55 3.15 -2.26
C GLY A 170 -18.02 4.28 -3.17
N ASN A 171 -17.16 5.22 -3.57
CA ASN A 171 -17.46 6.28 -4.54
C ASN A 171 -18.73 7.07 -4.24
N SER A 172 -19.03 7.30 -2.96
CA SER A 172 -20.27 7.91 -2.51
C SER A 172 -20.02 9.01 -1.49
N THR A 173 -20.81 10.09 -1.58
CA THR A 173 -20.85 11.15 -0.56
C THR A 173 -21.25 10.63 0.83
N GLN A 174 -21.87 9.46 0.86
CA GLN A 174 -22.24 8.77 2.10
C GLN A 174 -21.12 7.87 2.64
N GLY A 175 -20.08 7.62 1.87
CA GLY A 175 -18.94 6.78 2.23
C GLY A 175 -17.77 7.55 2.83
N ILE A 176 -17.95 8.77 3.28
CA ILE A 176 -16.89 9.62 3.81
C ILE A 176 -16.80 9.48 5.33
N TYR A 177 -15.60 9.21 5.79
CA TYR A 177 -15.30 9.00 7.20
C TYR A 177 -14.07 9.79 7.62
N ARG A 178 -13.99 10.10 8.92
CA ARG A 178 -12.85 10.74 9.56
C ARG A 178 -12.35 9.85 10.68
N VAL A 179 -11.04 9.66 10.77
CA VAL A 179 -10.40 8.93 11.86
C VAL A 179 -10.57 9.69 13.16
N GLY A 180 -11.19 9.05 14.15
CA GLY A 180 -11.33 9.62 15.49
C GLY A 180 -10.22 9.16 16.41
N ASP A 181 -9.83 7.89 16.31
CA ASP A 181 -8.81 7.29 17.17
C ASP A 181 -7.99 6.26 16.40
N VAL A 182 -6.70 6.15 16.77
CA VAL A 182 -5.74 5.23 16.19
C VAL A 182 -5.21 4.32 17.29
N THR A 183 -5.37 3.02 17.13
CA THR A 183 -4.99 2.04 18.12
C THR A 183 -3.99 1.02 17.55
N MET A 184 -2.87 0.81 18.27
CA MET A 184 -1.78 -0.11 17.88
C MET A 184 -1.53 -1.18 18.95
N TYR A 185 -2.58 -1.68 19.60
CA TYR A 185 -2.42 -2.65 20.69
C TYR A 185 -2.10 -4.08 20.21
N LYS A 186 -2.32 -4.39 18.93
CA LYS A 186 -1.91 -5.65 18.32
C LYS A 186 -0.66 -5.45 17.48
N LYS A 187 0.42 -6.15 17.79
CA LYS A 187 1.65 -6.10 17.01
C LYS A 187 1.37 -6.45 15.54
N GLY A 188 1.79 -5.59 14.63
CA GLY A 188 1.62 -5.74 13.18
C GLY A 188 0.28 -5.25 12.63
N LEU A 189 -0.63 -4.75 13.47
CA LEU A 189 -1.93 -4.22 13.03
C LEU A 189 -2.15 -2.82 13.56
N ILE A 190 -2.75 -1.98 12.73
CA ILE A 190 -3.27 -0.67 13.09
C ILE A 190 -4.79 -0.70 12.96
N GLU A 191 -5.47 -0.19 13.96
CA GLU A 191 -6.92 -0.09 14.01
C GLU A 191 -7.34 1.36 14.12
N PHE A 192 -8.24 1.77 13.24
CA PHE A 192 -8.86 3.09 13.25
C PHE A 192 -10.32 2.98 13.66
N THR A 193 -10.74 3.83 14.59
CA THR A 193 -12.16 4.08 14.84
C THR A 193 -12.54 5.32 14.07
N CYS A 194 -13.40 5.17 13.06
CA CYS A 194 -13.78 6.24 12.15
C CYS A 194 -15.21 6.68 12.40
N LYS A 195 -15.46 7.98 12.33
CA LYS A 195 -16.80 8.59 12.39
C LYS A 195 -17.18 9.10 11.01
N LYS A 196 -18.48 9.14 10.73
CA LYS A 196 -18.98 9.70 9.48
C LYS A 196 -18.64 11.19 9.37
N ASP A 197 -18.19 11.60 8.18
CA ASP A 197 -17.83 12.97 7.86
C ASP A 197 -18.63 13.50 6.68
N LYS A 198 -18.53 14.81 6.44
CA LYS A 198 -19.27 15.51 5.38
C LYS A 198 -18.46 15.52 4.08
N TYR A 199 -19.18 15.45 2.98
CA TYR A 199 -18.61 15.67 1.65
C TYR A 199 -18.17 17.13 1.48
N MET A 200 -16.96 17.34 1.02
CA MET A 200 -16.40 18.65 0.66
C MET A 200 -16.41 18.81 -0.86
N GLN A 201 -17.42 19.51 -1.35
CA GLN A 201 -17.62 19.72 -2.79
C GLN A 201 -16.41 20.44 -3.42
N GLY A 202 -15.90 19.90 -4.51
CA GLY A 202 -14.76 20.47 -5.24
C GLY A 202 -13.39 20.18 -4.62
N LEU A 203 -13.32 19.52 -3.45
CA LEU A 203 -12.08 19.12 -2.78
C LEU A 203 -11.95 17.59 -2.73
N ASP A 204 -13.03 16.89 -2.42
CA ASP A 204 -13.04 15.42 -2.37
C ASP A 204 -13.19 14.84 -3.78
N ASP A 205 -12.32 13.90 -4.16
CA ASP A 205 -12.41 13.14 -5.41
C ASP A 205 -13.15 11.82 -5.18
N LEU A 206 -14.45 11.84 -5.38
CA LEU A 206 -15.31 10.65 -5.26
C LEU A 206 -15.00 9.59 -6.32
N GLY A 207 -14.60 10.00 -7.53
CA GLY A 207 -14.29 9.09 -8.62
C GLY A 207 -13.13 8.17 -8.30
N ASN A 208 -12.12 8.72 -7.64
CA ASN A 208 -10.92 7.99 -7.23
C ASN A 208 -10.94 7.54 -5.77
N ASN A 209 -11.98 7.86 -4.98
CA ASN A 209 -12.05 7.61 -3.53
C ASN A 209 -10.92 8.30 -2.73
N ILE A 210 -10.51 9.49 -3.14
CA ILE A 210 -9.50 10.28 -2.45
C ILE A 210 -10.18 11.41 -1.69
N ALA A 211 -10.07 11.39 -0.36
CA ALA A 211 -10.57 12.46 0.49
C ALA A 211 -9.54 13.58 0.62
N TRP A 212 -9.98 14.82 0.49
CA TRP A 212 -9.15 15.98 0.81
C TRP A 212 -8.76 15.99 2.29
N GLN A 213 -7.48 16.31 2.58
CA GLN A 213 -6.94 16.38 3.93
C GLN A 213 -6.65 17.83 4.29
N PRO A 214 -7.18 18.37 5.42
CA PRO A 214 -6.97 19.75 5.80
C PRO A 214 -5.50 20.09 6.15
N ASP A 215 -4.77 19.12 6.70
CA ASP A 215 -3.39 19.32 7.16
C ASP A 215 -2.34 18.85 6.15
N TYR A 216 -2.78 18.42 4.95
CA TYR A 216 -1.89 17.95 3.93
C TYR A 216 -1.41 19.09 3.05
N ASP A 217 -0.13 19.27 2.95
CA ASP A 217 0.49 20.29 2.11
C ASP A 217 0.51 19.85 0.64
N TYR A 218 -0.59 20.11 -0.05
CA TYR A 218 -0.73 19.83 -1.49
C TYR A 218 0.25 20.63 -2.35
N GLU A 219 0.77 21.76 -1.84
CA GLU A 219 1.71 22.60 -2.57
C GLU A 219 3.12 22.01 -2.60
N ASN A 220 3.56 21.41 -1.50
CA ASN A 220 4.89 20.81 -1.42
C ASN A 220 4.98 19.42 -2.06
N GLN A 221 3.90 18.66 -2.14
CA GLN A 221 3.94 17.33 -2.77
C GLN A 221 3.79 17.33 -4.29
N ALA A 222 3.18 18.34 -4.86
CA ALA A 222 3.22 18.53 -6.30
C ALA A 222 4.68 18.65 -6.82
N ASN A 223 5.61 19.02 -5.92
CA ASN A 223 7.02 19.22 -6.25
C ASN A 223 7.92 17.98 -6.03
N THR A 224 7.45 16.91 -5.35
CA THR A 224 8.36 15.83 -4.90
C THR A 224 8.43 14.61 -5.82
N ASN A 225 7.49 14.41 -6.73
CA ASN A 225 7.43 13.20 -7.57
C ASN A 225 7.63 13.44 -9.07
N ARG A 226 7.86 14.66 -9.51
CA ARG A 226 8.10 14.96 -10.92
C ARG A 226 9.52 15.45 -11.08
N SER A 227 10.27 14.83 -11.97
CA SER A 227 11.63 15.24 -12.30
C SER A 227 11.70 15.70 -13.75
N ILE A 228 12.44 16.78 -13.98
CA ILE A 228 12.79 17.17 -15.33
C ILE A 228 14.00 16.33 -15.75
N GLU A 229 13.81 15.44 -16.72
CA GLU A 229 14.88 14.68 -17.32
C GLU A 229 15.67 15.54 -18.31
N GLY A 230 16.98 15.35 -18.38
CA GLY A 230 17.88 16.09 -19.24
C GLY A 230 19.24 16.29 -18.59
N ALA A 231 20.18 16.90 -19.30
CA ALA A 231 21.53 17.11 -18.84
C ALA A 231 21.62 18.09 -17.67
N GLU A 232 22.43 17.82 -16.65
CA GLU A 232 22.76 18.76 -15.58
C GLU A 232 23.77 19.82 -16.01
N LYS A 233 24.52 19.53 -17.09
CA LYS A 233 25.50 20.43 -17.69
C LYS A 233 25.16 20.66 -19.15
N MET A 234 25.12 21.92 -19.55
CA MET A 234 24.75 22.34 -20.88
C MET A 234 25.96 23.00 -21.58
N LEU A 235 26.30 22.53 -22.78
CA LEU A 235 27.36 23.15 -23.61
C LEU A 235 26.86 24.44 -24.22
N VAL A 236 27.64 25.51 -24.11
CA VAL A 236 27.33 26.80 -24.67
C VAL A 236 27.17 26.72 -26.19
N GLY A 237 26.16 27.40 -26.72
CA GLY A 237 25.84 27.46 -28.15
C GLY A 237 25.18 26.19 -28.70
N LYS A 238 24.94 25.16 -27.88
CA LYS A 238 24.22 23.97 -28.29
C LYS A 238 22.83 23.91 -27.67
N GLU A 239 21.92 23.25 -28.36
CA GLU A 239 20.58 22.97 -27.89
C GLU A 239 20.55 21.72 -27.03
N HIS A 240 19.90 21.78 -25.90
CA HIS A 240 19.70 20.66 -24.96
C HIS A 240 18.23 20.44 -24.68
N LEU A 241 17.80 19.19 -24.80
CA LEU A 241 16.41 18.76 -24.60
C LEU A 241 16.16 18.42 -23.14
N TYR A 242 15.04 18.90 -22.61
CA TYR A 242 14.52 18.61 -21.29
C TYR A 242 13.09 18.12 -21.38
N VAL A 243 12.77 17.07 -20.66
CA VAL A 243 11.47 16.40 -20.69
C VAL A 243 10.93 16.29 -19.27
N LEU A 244 9.67 16.65 -19.09
CA LEU A 244 8.94 16.37 -17.85
C LEU A 244 8.13 15.08 -18.03
N ASP A 245 8.32 14.13 -17.15
CA ASP A 245 7.54 12.88 -17.14
C ASP A 245 6.14 13.16 -16.58
N THR A 246 5.22 13.52 -17.46
CA THR A 246 3.81 13.80 -17.14
C THR A 246 2.92 13.64 -18.36
N ASN A 247 1.65 13.35 -18.12
CA ASN A 247 0.60 13.36 -19.16
C ASN A 247 -0.21 14.67 -19.15
N GLU A 248 0.14 15.63 -18.29
CA GLU A 248 -0.57 16.90 -18.16
C GLU A 248 0.12 17.99 -18.98
N ILE A 249 -0.66 18.98 -19.42
CA ILE A 249 -0.12 20.15 -20.11
C ILE A 249 0.71 20.96 -19.12
N CYS A 250 1.98 21.18 -19.44
CA CYS A 250 2.87 21.99 -18.62
C CYS A 250 3.48 23.16 -19.42
N ASP A 251 3.72 24.26 -18.71
CA ASP A 251 4.51 25.38 -19.18
C ASP A 251 5.92 25.29 -18.57
N PHE A 252 6.91 25.82 -19.28
CA PHE A 252 8.27 25.91 -18.79
C PHE A 252 8.69 27.35 -18.59
N ALA A 253 9.45 27.59 -17.53
CA ALA A 253 10.05 28.88 -17.23
C ALA A 253 11.54 28.72 -16.88
N VAL A 254 12.36 29.68 -17.28
CA VAL A 254 13.78 29.77 -16.93
C VAL A 254 14.06 31.13 -16.31
N ASP A 255 14.83 31.17 -15.25
CA ASP A 255 15.15 32.36 -14.47
C ASP A 255 16.30 33.23 -15.07
N ASN A 256 16.74 32.98 -16.30
CA ASN A 256 17.88 33.63 -16.91
C ASN A 256 17.55 34.20 -18.28
N GLU A 257 17.78 35.50 -18.47
CA GLU A 257 17.51 36.24 -19.72
C GLU A 257 18.46 35.86 -20.89
N ASN A 258 19.56 35.19 -20.61
CA ASN A 258 20.56 34.80 -21.62
C ASN A 258 20.27 33.42 -22.24
N VAL A 259 19.10 32.86 -21.96
CA VAL A 259 18.69 31.54 -22.43
C VAL A 259 17.57 31.67 -23.44
N GLU A 260 17.79 31.12 -24.60
CA GLU A 260 16.76 30.93 -25.61
C GLU A 260 16.01 29.62 -25.26
N MET A 261 14.71 29.72 -24.99
CA MET A 261 13.85 28.62 -24.69
C MET A 261 12.83 28.40 -25.80
N VAL A 262 12.77 27.18 -26.32
CA VAL A 262 11.79 26.79 -27.35
C VAL A 262 11.00 25.57 -26.80
N THR A 263 9.72 25.77 -26.53
CA THR A 263 8.82 24.68 -26.14
C THR A 263 8.44 23.88 -27.39
N LEU A 264 8.82 22.61 -27.44
CA LEU A 264 8.55 21.73 -28.58
C LEU A 264 7.15 21.08 -28.50
N ASN A 265 6.71 20.71 -27.29
CA ASN A 265 5.39 20.19 -27.06
C ASN A 265 4.99 20.39 -25.58
N MET A 266 3.86 19.80 -25.16
CA MET A 266 3.29 19.96 -23.81
C MET A 266 4.19 19.47 -22.66
N HIS A 267 5.26 18.72 -22.96
CA HIS A 267 6.11 18.07 -21.95
C HIS A 267 7.61 18.26 -22.21
N THR A 268 7.98 18.96 -23.28
CA THR A 268 9.36 18.99 -23.76
C THR A 268 9.77 20.41 -24.14
N VAL A 269 10.91 20.83 -23.62
CA VAL A 269 11.51 22.13 -23.90
C VAL A 269 12.96 21.95 -24.33
N THR A 270 13.41 22.77 -25.27
CA THR A 270 14.80 22.90 -25.67
C THR A 270 15.35 24.19 -25.13
N LEU A 271 16.52 24.15 -24.51
CA LEU A 271 17.25 25.32 -24.02
C LEU A 271 18.55 25.47 -24.77
N LYS A 272 18.90 26.70 -25.07
CA LYS A 272 20.19 27.11 -25.62
C LYS A 272 20.69 28.35 -24.85
N CYS A 273 21.93 28.33 -24.42
CA CYS A 273 22.56 29.44 -23.72
C CYS A 273 23.86 29.81 -24.41
N ASP A 274 24.12 31.10 -24.57
CA ASP A 274 25.31 31.62 -25.23
C ASP A 274 26.41 32.08 -24.26
N LYS A 275 26.19 31.92 -22.95
CA LYS A 275 27.15 32.29 -21.90
C LYS A 275 27.60 31.06 -21.07
N THR A 276 28.89 31.07 -20.70
CA THR A 276 29.53 30.07 -19.86
C THR A 276 29.41 30.40 -18.38
N ASN A 277 29.45 29.35 -17.52
CA ASN A 277 29.42 29.45 -16.04
C ASN A 277 28.17 30.11 -15.48
N GLU A 278 27.06 30.05 -16.23
CA GLU A 278 25.75 30.46 -15.74
C GLU A 278 25.08 29.30 -15.00
N ILE A 279 24.36 29.60 -13.93
CA ILE A 279 23.48 28.67 -13.26
C ILE A 279 22.07 29.00 -13.69
N LEU A 280 21.41 28.03 -14.31
CA LEU A 280 20.05 28.16 -14.82
C LEU A 280 19.12 27.35 -13.95
N ARG A 281 17.97 27.91 -13.65
CA ARG A 281 16.90 27.21 -12.95
C ARG A 281 15.73 27.02 -13.91
N LEU A 282 15.55 25.78 -14.40
CA LEU A 282 14.43 25.39 -15.24
C LEU A 282 13.28 24.93 -14.35
N GLN A 283 12.13 25.55 -14.49
CA GLN A 283 10.90 25.21 -13.78
C GLN A 283 9.85 24.73 -14.76
N ALA A 284 9.16 23.65 -14.40
CA ALA A 284 7.95 23.20 -15.09
C ALA A 284 6.72 23.57 -14.26
N LEU A 285 5.72 24.17 -14.91
CA LEU A 285 4.51 24.66 -14.27
C LEU A 285 3.28 23.94 -14.84
N ILE A 286 2.38 23.53 -13.96
CA ILE A 286 1.04 23.04 -14.32
C ILE A 286 0.03 23.93 -13.61
N ASN A 287 -0.92 24.50 -14.37
CA ASN A 287 -1.89 25.47 -13.85
C ASN A 287 -1.24 26.64 -13.08
N HIS A 288 -0.12 27.16 -13.61
CA HIS A 288 0.69 28.24 -13.02
C HIS A 288 1.38 27.90 -11.68
N LYS A 289 1.44 26.61 -11.28
CA LYS A 289 2.18 26.14 -10.11
C LYS A 289 3.43 25.37 -10.53
N VAL A 290 4.56 25.64 -9.88
CA VAL A 290 5.82 24.92 -10.13
C VAL A 290 5.66 23.49 -9.63
N VAL A 291 5.81 22.52 -10.53
CA VAL A 291 5.65 21.07 -10.23
C VAL A 291 6.98 20.32 -10.30
N ALA A 292 7.99 20.88 -10.93
CA ALA A 292 9.34 20.35 -10.96
C ALA A 292 10.34 21.47 -11.18
N GLU A 293 11.56 21.30 -10.67
CA GLU A 293 12.66 22.25 -10.84
C GLU A 293 13.96 21.48 -11.13
N LYS A 294 14.78 22.02 -12.04
CA LYS A 294 16.09 21.49 -12.36
C LYS A 294 17.14 22.60 -12.43
N ILE A 295 18.25 22.39 -11.73
CA ILE A 295 19.41 23.29 -11.81
C ILE A 295 20.35 22.78 -12.90
N ILE A 296 20.75 23.67 -13.81
CA ILE A 296 21.58 23.39 -14.97
C ILE A 296 22.78 24.34 -14.93
N ILE A 297 23.97 23.81 -15.18
CA ILE A 297 25.20 24.61 -15.23
C ILE A 297 25.71 24.68 -16.67
N THR A 298 25.95 25.89 -17.19
CA THR A 298 26.52 26.05 -18.51
C THR A 298 28.04 25.92 -18.47
N ILE A 299 28.59 25.13 -19.38
CA ILE A 299 30.03 24.85 -19.49
C ILE A 299 30.51 25.16 -20.91
N SER A 300 31.79 25.49 -21.04
CA SER A 300 32.45 25.76 -22.33
C SER A 300 32.71 24.47 -23.11
#